data_0ec327f871a009aa0bf71da9b9e4516c
#
_entry.id   0ec327f871a009aa0bf71da9b9e4516c
#
_cell.length_a   1.000
_cell.length_b   1.000
_cell.length_c   1.000
_cell.angle_alpha   90.00
_cell.angle_beta   90.00
_cell.angle_gamma   90.00
#
_symmetry.space_group_name_H-M   'P 1'
#
loop_
_entity.id
_entity.type
_entity.pdbx_description
1 polymer ?
#
loop_
_entity_poly.entity_id
_entity_poly.type
_entity_poly.pdbx_seq_one_letter_code
_entity_poly.pdbx_strand_id
1 'polypeptide(L)'
;MSENAAGDVDALDRWLLEVAMELPTPLHMLVAPNPHVALNMPDDPRLSRQELCERLSGLAERGLIRVYPFPSGFQELFSSEEISRAIDAWQPRSYFVYELTAAGGAVWEQHAKPDWSRYVNAGQEPSANDAPETWVIEAASPEAAEEEFRFHETLGDENQPVAESKRGEALVPWQLNYWKTLPRGYRLRYVTVPRPRDSARMMRAPSRPPWYTRVWL
;
A
#
# COMPACT_ATOMS: atom_id res chain seq x y z
N MET A 1 21.27 23.87 -1.53
CA MET A 1 21.25 23.84 -3.00
C MET A 1 21.33 22.39 -3.43
N SER A 2 20.19 21.75 -3.66
CA SER A 2 20.13 20.43 -4.29
C SER A 2 18.80 20.37 -5.08
N GLU A 3 18.71 21.23 -6.09
CA GLU A 3 17.71 21.13 -7.16
C GLU A 3 18.19 20.07 -8.15
N ASN A 4 17.29 19.16 -8.54
CA ASN A 4 17.41 18.16 -9.61
C ASN A 4 18.01 16.77 -9.31
N ALA A 5 17.72 16.15 -8.16
CA ALA A 5 17.89 14.69 -8.06
C ALA A 5 16.66 13.90 -8.58
N ALA A 6 15.51 14.54 -8.76
CA ALA A 6 14.32 13.96 -9.39
C ALA A 6 14.44 14.12 -10.93
N GLY A 7 15.35 13.40 -11.57
CA GLY A 7 15.37 13.27 -13.03
C GLY A 7 13.97 12.89 -13.53
N ASP A 8 13.67 13.32 -14.76
CA ASP A 8 12.36 13.07 -15.38
C ASP A 8 12.02 11.58 -15.30
N VAL A 9 10.92 11.24 -14.60
CA VAL A 9 10.40 9.88 -14.49
C VAL A 9 9.36 9.69 -15.59
N ASP A 10 9.59 8.70 -16.44
CA ASP A 10 8.64 8.36 -17.50
C ASP A 10 7.41 7.61 -16.95
N ALA A 11 6.49 7.23 -17.84
CA ALA A 11 5.26 6.54 -17.44
C ALA A 11 5.52 5.20 -16.76
N LEU A 12 6.54 4.45 -17.19
CA LEU A 12 6.88 3.13 -16.63
C LEU A 12 7.55 3.24 -15.26
N ASP A 13 8.43 4.23 -15.08
CA ASP A 13 9.01 4.56 -13.78
C ASP A 13 7.90 4.95 -12.79
N ARG A 14 6.93 5.79 -13.23
CA ARG A 14 5.78 6.17 -12.40
C ARG A 14 4.91 4.97 -12.02
N TRP A 15 4.71 4.03 -12.94
CA TRP A 15 4.00 2.78 -12.64
C TRP A 15 4.70 1.99 -11.53
N LEU A 16 6.04 1.83 -11.61
CA LEU A 16 6.81 1.15 -10.57
C LEU A 16 6.72 1.86 -9.21
N LEU A 17 6.74 3.19 -9.19
CA LEU A 17 6.55 3.96 -7.95
C LEU A 17 5.13 3.79 -7.40
N GLU A 18 4.10 3.78 -8.27
CA GLU A 18 2.71 3.59 -7.86
C GLU A 18 2.46 2.19 -7.28
N VAL A 19 3.04 1.15 -7.88
CA VAL A 19 2.92 -0.23 -7.38
C VAL A 19 3.42 -0.36 -5.93
N ALA A 20 4.51 0.30 -5.57
CA ALA A 20 5.08 0.23 -4.23
C ALA A 20 4.55 1.31 -3.26
N MET A 21 3.59 2.13 -3.67
CA MET A 21 3.19 3.31 -2.91
C MET A 21 2.58 2.96 -1.54
N GLU A 22 1.76 1.93 -1.44
CA GLU A 22 1.12 1.53 -0.18
C GLU A 22 1.94 0.54 0.63
N LEU A 23 2.57 -0.43 -0.04
CA LEU A 23 3.31 -1.52 0.61
C LEU A 23 4.59 -1.86 -0.16
N PRO A 24 5.65 -2.33 0.53
CA PRO A 24 6.80 -2.92 -0.15
C PRO A 24 6.35 -4.05 -1.07
N THR A 25 6.82 -4.04 -2.32
CA THR A 25 6.35 -4.96 -3.36
C THR A 25 7.33 -6.09 -3.58
N PRO A 26 6.90 -7.36 -3.49
CA PRO A 26 7.75 -8.50 -3.81
C PRO A 26 8.15 -8.52 -5.29
N LEU A 27 9.44 -8.62 -5.58
CA LEU A 27 9.97 -8.58 -6.95
C LEU A 27 9.37 -9.66 -7.86
N HIS A 28 9.14 -10.87 -7.33
CA HIS A 28 8.58 -11.97 -8.12
C HIS A 28 7.14 -11.70 -8.60
N MET A 29 6.39 -10.81 -7.96
CA MET A 29 5.04 -10.43 -8.39
C MET A 29 5.07 -9.59 -9.66
N LEU A 30 6.16 -8.85 -9.91
CA LEU A 30 6.35 -8.04 -11.13
C LEU A 30 6.53 -8.89 -12.39
N VAL A 31 6.95 -10.14 -12.24
CA VAL A 31 7.16 -11.10 -13.34
C VAL A 31 6.16 -12.25 -13.33
N ALA A 32 5.11 -12.16 -12.55
CA ALA A 32 4.01 -13.12 -12.53
C ALA A 32 3.34 -13.20 -13.92
N PRO A 33 2.66 -14.30 -14.27
CA PRO A 33 1.97 -14.43 -15.58
C PRO A 33 0.96 -13.29 -15.85
N ASN A 34 0.38 -12.73 -14.80
CA ASN A 34 -0.52 -11.58 -14.85
C ASN A 34 -0.14 -10.59 -13.73
N PRO A 35 0.93 -9.79 -13.90
CA PRO A 35 1.44 -8.94 -12.84
C PRO A 35 0.43 -7.91 -12.36
N HIS A 36 -0.38 -7.36 -13.26
CA HIS A 36 -1.43 -6.42 -12.91
C HIS A 36 -2.49 -7.02 -11.96
N VAL A 37 -2.84 -8.30 -12.14
CA VAL A 37 -3.77 -8.99 -11.21
C VAL A 37 -3.08 -9.25 -9.87
N ALA A 38 -1.83 -9.74 -9.89
CA ALA A 38 -1.07 -10.02 -8.68
C ALA A 38 -0.82 -8.76 -7.82
N LEU A 39 -0.71 -7.60 -8.47
CA LEU A 39 -0.42 -6.30 -7.85
C LEU A 39 -1.68 -5.43 -7.67
N ASN A 40 -2.87 -5.96 -8.02
CA ASN A 40 -4.11 -5.20 -8.01
C ASN A 40 -4.05 -3.88 -8.82
N MET A 41 -3.31 -3.90 -9.94
CA MET A 41 -3.17 -2.77 -10.84
C MET A 41 -4.14 -2.90 -12.02
N PRO A 42 -4.67 -1.82 -12.58
CA PRO A 42 -5.66 -1.89 -13.65
C PRO A 42 -5.09 -2.40 -14.97
N ASP A 43 -3.80 -2.14 -15.21
CA ASP A 43 -3.14 -2.46 -16.48
C ASP A 43 -1.76 -3.08 -16.27
N ASP A 44 -1.31 -3.82 -17.27
CA ASP A 44 0.00 -4.41 -17.37
C ASP A 44 0.86 -3.59 -18.36
N PRO A 45 1.95 -2.94 -17.92
CA PRO A 45 2.84 -2.19 -18.80
C PRO A 45 3.61 -3.10 -19.77
N ARG A 46 3.52 -4.43 -19.64
CA ARG A 46 4.17 -5.43 -20.49
C ARG A 46 5.70 -5.24 -20.61
N LEU A 47 6.33 -4.94 -19.47
CA LEU A 47 7.78 -4.83 -19.40
C LEU A 47 8.45 -6.18 -19.66
N SER A 48 9.47 -6.20 -20.49
CA SER A 48 10.38 -7.33 -20.54
C SER A 48 11.13 -7.44 -19.20
N ARG A 49 11.60 -8.63 -18.86
CA ARG A 49 12.37 -8.84 -17.64
C ARG A 49 13.64 -7.96 -17.58
N GLN A 50 14.34 -7.84 -18.71
CA GLN A 50 15.53 -7.01 -18.80
C GLN A 50 15.20 -5.54 -18.53
N GLU A 51 14.19 -4.99 -19.20
CA GLU A 51 13.73 -3.62 -19.00
C GLU A 51 13.29 -3.35 -17.57
N LEU A 52 12.56 -4.29 -16.95
CA LEU A 52 12.18 -4.20 -15.55
C LEU A 52 13.40 -4.09 -14.62
N CYS A 53 14.41 -4.96 -14.80
CA CYS A 53 15.62 -4.93 -13.98
C CYS A 53 16.43 -3.64 -14.19
N GLU A 54 16.55 -3.16 -15.42
CA GLU A 54 17.23 -1.91 -15.75
C GLU A 54 16.55 -0.70 -15.11
N ARG A 55 15.20 -0.66 -15.13
CA ARG A 55 14.43 0.42 -14.51
C ARG A 55 14.51 0.40 -13.00
N LEU A 56 14.37 -0.76 -12.38
CA LEU A 56 14.52 -0.89 -10.92
C LEU A 56 15.93 -0.48 -10.48
N SER A 57 16.97 -0.88 -11.22
CA SER A 57 18.36 -0.45 -10.99
C SER A 57 18.48 1.07 -11.09
N GLY A 58 18.00 1.68 -12.16
CA GLY A 58 18.04 3.12 -12.34
C GLY A 58 17.27 3.91 -11.28
N LEU A 59 16.12 3.41 -10.82
CA LEU A 59 15.37 4.00 -9.71
C LEU A 59 16.12 3.88 -8.38
N ALA A 60 16.78 2.74 -8.13
CA ALA A 60 17.59 2.52 -6.93
C ALA A 60 18.83 3.40 -6.90
N GLU A 61 19.56 3.51 -8.02
CA GLU A 61 20.73 4.40 -8.18
C GLU A 61 20.37 5.89 -7.96
N ARG A 62 19.16 6.28 -8.34
CA ARG A 62 18.62 7.63 -8.10
C ARG A 62 18.13 7.81 -6.66
N GLY A 63 18.16 6.77 -5.84
CA GLY A 63 17.68 6.79 -4.46
C GLY A 63 16.16 6.95 -4.34
N LEU A 64 15.39 6.61 -5.37
CA LEU A 64 13.93 6.69 -5.35
C LEU A 64 13.27 5.43 -4.76
N ILE A 65 13.92 4.29 -4.87
CA ILE A 65 13.51 3.03 -4.27
C ILE A 65 14.68 2.39 -3.53
N ARG A 66 14.37 1.40 -2.68
CA ARG A 66 15.34 0.44 -2.13
C ARG A 66 14.91 -0.95 -2.49
N VAL A 67 15.87 -1.82 -2.79
CA VAL A 67 15.65 -3.23 -3.09
C VAL A 67 16.43 -4.06 -2.08
N TYR A 68 15.76 -4.95 -1.34
CA TYR A 68 16.40 -5.70 -0.26
C TYR A 68 15.71 -7.05 0.00
N PRO A 69 16.42 -8.03 0.65
CA PRO A 69 15.81 -9.30 1.02
C PRO A 69 14.84 -9.17 2.20
N PHE A 70 13.70 -9.86 2.15
CA PHE A 70 12.69 -9.94 3.21
C PHE A 70 12.64 -11.36 3.80
N PRO A 71 12.52 -11.53 5.14
CA PRO A 71 12.32 -10.52 6.19
C PRO A 71 13.62 -9.94 6.78
N SER A 72 14.79 -10.42 6.40
CA SER A 72 16.03 -10.27 7.19
C SER A 72 17.08 -9.31 6.61
N GLY A 73 16.73 -8.47 5.62
CA GLY A 73 17.75 -7.81 4.85
C GLY A 73 18.00 -6.34 5.10
N PHE A 74 19.31 -6.02 5.22
CA PHE A 74 19.83 -4.66 5.14
C PHE A 74 20.79 -4.49 3.94
N GLN A 75 20.95 -5.53 3.11
CA GLN A 75 21.80 -5.46 1.94
C GLN A 75 20.97 -4.94 0.76
N GLU A 76 21.11 -3.68 0.44
CA GLU A 76 20.48 -3.09 -0.73
C GLU A 76 21.12 -3.60 -2.02
N LEU A 77 20.30 -3.83 -3.05
CA LEU A 77 20.73 -4.21 -4.39
C LEU A 77 20.60 -3.01 -5.32
N PHE A 78 21.60 -2.82 -6.17
CA PHE A 78 21.63 -1.67 -7.07
C PHE A 78 21.75 -2.07 -8.55
N SER A 79 22.46 -3.15 -8.88
CA SER A 79 22.65 -3.55 -10.26
C SER A 79 21.50 -4.37 -10.84
N SER A 80 21.28 -4.26 -12.14
CA SER A 80 20.26 -5.02 -12.86
C SER A 80 20.47 -6.53 -12.77
N GLU A 81 21.73 -7.00 -12.74
CA GLU A 81 22.07 -8.41 -12.58
C GLU A 81 21.75 -8.94 -11.18
N GLU A 82 21.98 -8.15 -10.13
CA GLU A 82 21.60 -8.51 -8.76
C GLU A 82 20.10 -8.60 -8.62
N ILE A 83 19.35 -7.62 -9.15
CA ILE A 83 17.88 -7.58 -9.16
C ILE A 83 17.33 -8.77 -9.94
N SER A 84 17.91 -9.09 -11.11
CA SER A 84 17.49 -10.26 -11.89
C SER A 84 17.67 -11.56 -11.12
N ARG A 85 18.79 -11.74 -10.43
CA ARG A 85 19.02 -12.92 -9.57
C ARG A 85 18.07 -12.96 -8.37
N ALA A 86 17.75 -11.79 -7.79
CA ALA A 86 16.84 -11.66 -6.67
C ALA A 86 15.39 -12.06 -7.03
N ILE A 87 14.95 -11.77 -8.25
CA ILE A 87 13.65 -12.22 -8.78
C ILE A 87 13.57 -13.76 -8.80
N ASP A 88 14.65 -14.44 -9.22
CA ASP A 88 14.70 -15.91 -9.28
C ASP A 88 14.88 -16.57 -7.92
N ALA A 89 15.39 -15.85 -6.95
CA ALA A 89 15.64 -16.35 -5.59
C ALA A 89 14.39 -16.46 -4.71
N TRP A 90 13.18 -16.33 -5.29
CA TRP A 90 11.94 -16.41 -4.54
C TRP A 90 11.75 -17.77 -3.84
N GLN A 91 11.40 -17.68 -2.56
CA GLN A 91 10.96 -18.81 -1.73
C GLN A 91 9.78 -18.34 -0.84
N PRO A 92 8.87 -19.23 -0.40
CA PRO A 92 7.67 -18.84 0.37
C PRO A 92 7.92 -18.04 1.65
N ARG A 93 9.13 -18.07 2.20
CA ARG A 93 9.51 -17.37 3.44
C ARG A 93 10.73 -16.47 3.31
N SER A 94 11.30 -16.38 2.12
CA SER A 94 12.47 -15.55 1.84
C SER A 94 12.42 -15.09 0.38
N TYR A 95 12.28 -13.81 0.17
CA TYR A 95 12.17 -13.19 -1.14
C TYR A 95 12.70 -11.76 -1.09
N PHE A 96 12.81 -11.13 -2.22
CA PHE A 96 13.23 -9.73 -2.30
C PHE A 96 12.01 -8.84 -2.54
N VAL A 97 12.05 -7.68 -1.93
CA VAL A 97 11.06 -6.61 -2.12
C VAL A 97 11.74 -5.34 -2.60
N TYR A 98 10.98 -4.47 -3.21
CA TYR A 98 11.36 -3.07 -3.34
C TYR A 98 10.33 -2.17 -2.66
N GLU A 99 10.78 -1.02 -2.22
CA GLU A 99 9.95 -0.02 -1.54
C GLU A 99 10.37 1.39 -1.95
N LEU A 100 9.47 2.37 -1.81
CA LEU A 100 9.80 3.76 -1.99
C LEU A 100 10.71 4.26 -0.86
N THR A 101 11.65 5.12 -1.23
CA THR A 101 12.26 6.03 -0.27
C THR A 101 11.37 7.26 -0.05
N ALA A 102 11.70 8.12 0.91
CA ALA A 102 11.02 9.41 1.04
C ALA A 102 11.15 10.27 -0.24
N ALA A 103 12.29 10.17 -0.94
CA ALA A 103 12.49 10.85 -2.23
C ALA A 103 11.60 10.27 -3.34
N GLY A 104 11.51 8.94 -3.44
CA GLY A 104 10.61 8.27 -4.38
C GLY A 104 9.15 8.61 -4.14
N GLY A 105 8.74 8.61 -2.87
CA GLY A 105 7.40 9.04 -2.48
C GLY A 105 7.10 10.49 -2.86
N ALA A 106 8.06 11.41 -2.66
CA ALA A 106 7.91 12.81 -3.06
C ALA A 106 7.77 12.97 -4.59
N VAL A 107 8.53 12.19 -5.38
CA VAL A 107 8.40 12.15 -6.83
C VAL A 107 7.02 11.63 -7.24
N TRP A 108 6.55 10.53 -6.63
CA TRP A 108 5.21 10.01 -6.89
C TRP A 108 4.12 11.06 -6.55
N GLU A 109 4.21 11.75 -5.41
CA GLU A 109 3.25 12.79 -5.00
C GLU A 109 3.15 13.95 -6.02
N GLN A 110 4.26 14.36 -6.62
CA GLN A 110 4.28 15.42 -7.63
C GLN A 110 3.38 15.08 -8.84
N HIS A 111 3.33 13.82 -9.21
CA HIS A 111 2.55 13.33 -10.34
C HIS A 111 1.13 12.93 -9.93
N ALA A 112 0.99 12.14 -8.87
CA ALA A 112 -0.28 11.58 -8.42
C ALA A 112 -1.19 12.61 -7.72
N LYS A 113 -0.62 13.69 -7.18
CA LYS A 113 -1.33 14.76 -6.48
C LYS A 113 -2.33 14.20 -5.45
N PRO A 114 -1.88 13.35 -4.51
CA PRO A 114 -2.79 12.69 -3.60
C PRO A 114 -3.50 13.66 -2.68
N ASP A 115 -4.79 13.45 -2.48
CA ASP A 115 -5.55 14.08 -1.42
C ASP A 115 -5.48 13.22 -0.15
N TRP A 116 -4.45 13.43 0.65
CA TRP A 116 -4.22 12.68 1.88
C TRP A 116 -5.34 12.82 2.90
N SER A 117 -6.19 13.85 2.79
CA SER A 117 -7.36 13.99 3.67
C SER A 117 -8.42 12.91 3.42
N ARG A 118 -8.36 12.26 2.27
CA ARG A 118 -9.28 11.19 1.85
C ARG A 118 -8.68 9.79 1.98
N TYR A 119 -7.40 9.71 2.35
CA TYR A 119 -6.76 8.42 2.57
C TYR A 119 -7.31 7.78 3.85
N VAL A 120 -7.68 6.52 3.72
CA VAL A 120 -8.13 5.68 4.83
C VAL A 120 -7.43 4.34 4.73
N ASN A 121 -6.85 3.91 5.82
CA ASN A 121 -6.32 2.56 5.99
C ASN A 121 -7.21 1.81 6.97
N ALA A 122 -7.72 0.64 6.57
CA ALA A 122 -8.54 -0.20 7.43
C ALA A 122 -8.03 -1.64 7.40
N GLY A 123 -7.93 -2.25 8.56
CA GLY A 123 -7.45 -3.62 8.69
C GLY A 123 -7.76 -4.25 10.04
N GLN A 124 -7.48 -5.53 10.15
CA GLN A 124 -7.63 -6.29 11.40
C GLN A 124 -6.34 -6.22 12.22
N GLU A 125 -6.47 -6.02 13.53
CA GLU A 125 -5.36 -6.26 14.45
C GLU A 125 -5.16 -7.77 14.64
N PRO A 126 -3.90 -8.24 14.76
CA PRO A 126 -3.66 -9.63 15.13
C PRO A 126 -4.34 -9.94 16.47
N SER A 127 -5.25 -10.90 16.48
CA SER A 127 -5.92 -11.35 17.71
C SER A 127 -5.36 -12.67 18.19
N ALA A 128 -5.39 -12.90 19.51
CA ALA A 128 -5.17 -14.22 20.05
C ALA A 128 -6.35 -15.15 19.66
N ASN A 129 -6.08 -16.46 19.56
CA ASN A 129 -7.11 -17.45 19.28
C ASN A 129 -8.32 -17.24 20.20
N ASP A 130 -9.53 -17.29 19.64
CA ASP A 130 -10.82 -17.12 20.31
C ASP A 130 -11.17 -15.71 20.83
N ALA A 131 -10.34 -14.70 20.63
CA ALA A 131 -10.71 -13.32 20.91
C ALA A 131 -11.58 -12.73 19.77
N PRO A 132 -12.56 -11.86 20.09
CA PRO A 132 -13.27 -11.10 19.06
C PRO A 132 -12.29 -10.35 18.15
N GLU A 133 -12.58 -10.35 16.85
CA GLU A 133 -11.74 -9.62 15.90
C GLU A 133 -11.82 -8.12 16.16
N THR A 134 -10.67 -7.49 16.31
CA THR A 134 -10.56 -6.04 16.43
C THR A 134 -10.14 -5.45 15.10
N TRP A 135 -10.91 -4.49 14.63
CA TRP A 135 -10.61 -3.72 13.43
C TRP A 135 -10.09 -2.34 13.80
N VAL A 136 -9.21 -1.85 12.95
CA VAL A 136 -8.61 -0.52 13.05
C VAL A 136 -8.86 0.23 11.78
N ILE A 137 -9.34 1.46 11.90
CA ILE A 137 -9.43 2.44 10.83
C ILE A 137 -8.48 3.58 11.18
N GLU A 138 -7.57 3.92 10.28
CA GLU A 138 -6.75 5.12 10.37
C GLU A 138 -7.10 6.07 9.24
N ALA A 139 -7.34 7.34 9.57
CA ALA A 139 -7.77 8.37 8.63
C ALA A 139 -7.21 9.74 9.02
N ALA A 140 -7.34 10.71 8.14
CA ALA A 140 -6.87 12.08 8.39
C ALA A 140 -7.65 12.81 9.50
N SER A 141 -8.89 12.39 9.77
CA SER A 141 -9.74 13.02 10.77
C SER A 141 -10.72 12.03 11.41
N PRO A 142 -11.31 12.39 12.58
CA PRO A 142 -12.38 11.60 13.20
C PRO A 142 -13.58 11.37 12.28
N GLU A 143 -13.96 12.38 11.50
CA GLU A 143 -15.09 12.33 10.58
C GLU A 143 -14.87 11.32 9.45
N ALA A 144 -13.64 11.31 8.87
CA ALA A 144 -13.26 10.35 7.84
C ALA A 144 -13.22 8.90 8.39
N ALA A 145 -12.74 8.72 9.60
CA ALA A 145 -12.74 7.41 10.26
C ALA A 145 -14.17 6.92 10.57
N GLU A 146 -15.05 7.81 11.00
CA GLU A 146 -16.46 7.48 11.28
C GLU A 146 -17.26 7.20 9.98
N GLU A 147 -16.92 7.86 8.87
CA GLU A 147 -17.48 7.56 7.55
C GLU A 147 -17.09 6.16 7.09
N GLU A 148 -15.83 5.77 7.28
CA GLU A 148 -15.35 4.43 6.97
C GLU A 148 -16.02 3.37 7.86
N PHE A 149 -16.15 3.64 9.16
CA PHE A 149 -16.87 2.75 10.08
C PHE A 149 -18.31 2.51 9.62
N ARG A 150 -19.06 3.59 9.27
CA ARG A 150 -20.42 3.45 8.73
C ARG A 150 -20.48 2.64 7.45
N PHE A 151 -19.45 2.78 6.61
CA PHE A 151 -19.33 1.94 5.42
C PHE A 151 -19.19 0.46 5.80
N HIS A 152 -18.35 0.11 6.81
CA HIS A 152 -18.21 -1.26 7.29
C HIS A 152 -19.53 -1.82 7.91
N GLU A 153 -20.35 -0.99 8.54
CA GLU A 153 -21.68 -1.41 9.01
C GLU A 153 -22.62 -1.82 7.85
N THR A 154 -22.42 -1.23 6.66
CA THR A 154 -23.24 -1.53 5.47
C THR A 154 -22.73 -2.71 4.65
N LEU A 155 -21.45 -3.11 4.82
CA LEU A 155 -20.92 -4.28 4.16
C LEU A 155 -21.64 -5.54 4.65
N GLY A 156 -22.00 -6.38 3.68
CA GLY A 156 -22.69 -7.65 3.96
C GLY A 156 -21.75 -8.79 4.37
N ASP A 157 -20.66 -8.47 5.07
CA ASP A 157 -19.65 -9.44 5.50
C ASP A 157 -20.18 -10.43 6.54
N GLU A 158 -19.46 -11.54 6.76
CA GLU A 158 -19.79 -12.55 7.77
C GLU A 158 -19.77 -11.98 9.19
N ASN A 159 -19.05 -10.88 9.42
CA ASN A 159 -18.94 -10.16 10.67
C ASN A 159 -19.58 -8.77 10.57
N GLN A 160 -20.14 -8.31 11.68
CA GLN A 160 -20.71 -6.96 11.81
C GLN A 160 -19.98 -6.16 12.88
N PRO A 161 -19.74 -4.86 12.66
CA PRO A 161 -19.19 -3.95 13.65
C PRO A 161 -20.10 -3.79 14.87
N VAL A 162 -19.50 -3.67 16.05
CA VAL A 162 -20.20 -3.37 17.32
C VAL A 162 -19.97 -1.89 17.65
N ALA A 163 -20.97 -1.06 17.41
CA ALA A 163 -20.86 0.40 17.54
C ALA A 163 -20.42 0.87 18.94
N GLU A 164 -20.88 0.20 19.99
CA GLU A 164 -20.59 0.52 21.39
C GLU A 164 -19.14 0.20 21.78
N SER A 165 -18.45 -0.61 20.98
CA SER A 165 -17.05 -0.98 21.18
C SER A 165 -16.07 0.08 20.66
N LYS A 166 -16.54 1.08 19.93
CA LYS A 166 -15.68 2.12 19.33
C LYS A 166 -14.80 2.81 20.34
N ARG A 167 -13.52 2.94 20.00
CA ARG A 167 -12.51 3.71 20.74
C ARG A 167 -11.67 4.50 19.75
N GLY A 168 -11.64 5.80 19.94
CA GLY A 168 -10.91 6.72 19.06
C GLY A 168 -9.74 7.36 19.75
N GLU A 169 -8.65 7.57 19.02
CA GLU A 169 -7.46 8.27 19.50
C GLU A 169 -6.84 9.14 18.42
N ALA A 170 -6.25 10.28 18.81
CA ALA A 170 -5.46 11.09 17.89
C ALA A 170 -4.08 10.47 17.68
N LEU A 171 -3.60 10.48 16.46
CA LEU A 171 -2.24 10.09 16.09
C LEU A 171 -1.41 11.35 15.81
N VAL A 172 -0.32 11.57 16.58
CA VAL A 172 0.52 12.77 16.43
C VAL A 172 1.98 12.39 16.70
N PRO A 173 2.83 12.25 15.67
CA PRO A 173 2.50 12.25 14.24
C PRO A 173 1.76 10.98 13.81
N TRP A 174 1.17 11.00 12.63
CA TRP A 174 0.57 9.82 12.01
C TRP A 174 1.53 9.23 10.96
N GLN A 175 2.06 8.04 11.23
CA GLN A 175 2.77 7.23 10.25
C GLN A 175 1.73 6.57 9.34
N LEU A 176 1.45 7.18 8.21
CA LEU A 176 0.39 6.78 7.30
C LEU A 176 0.71 5.46 6.61
N ASN A 177 1.94 5.34 6.10
CA ASN A 177 2.52 4.11 5.58
C ASN A 177 4.03 4.07 5.85
N TYR A 178 4.78 3.16 5.24
CA TYR A 178 6.20 2.94 5.53
C TYR A 178 7.12 4.12 5.16
N TRP A 179 6.73 5.01 4.22
CA TRP A 179 7.53 6.16 3.78
C TRP A 179 6.89 7.52 4.07
N LYS A 180 5.57 7.57 4.34
CA LYS A 180 4.82 8.82 4.52
C LYS A 180 4.37 9.02 5.96
N THR A 181 4.73 10.18 6.51
CA THR A 181 4.26 10.64 7.81
C THR A 181 3.52 11.96 7.64
N LEU A 182 2.37 12.08 8.26
CA LEU A 182 1.58 13.31 8.35
C LEU A 182 1.64 13.89 9.77
N PRO A 183 1.45 15.21 9.94
CA PRO A 183 1.51 15.82 11.26
C PRO A 183 0.50 15.25 12.25
N ARG A 184 -0.65 14.83 11.76
CA ARG A 184 -1.74 14.29 12.58
C ARG A 184 -2.62 13.34 11.76
N GLY A 185 -3.25 12.41 12.46
CA GLY A 185 -4.30 11.53 11.97
C GLY A 185 -5.21 11.13 13.13
N TYR A 186 -6.09 10.21 12.85
CA TYR A 186 -7.02 9.67 13.83
C TYR A 186 -7.16 8.17 13.64
N ARG A 187 -7.20 7.42 14.74
CA ARG A 187 -7.40 5.98 14.75
C ARG A 187 -8.70 5.67 15.47
N LEU A 188 -9.53 4.85 14.83
CA LEU A 188 -10.76 4.30 15.39
C LEU A 188 -10.62 2.78 15.47
N ARG A 189 -10.74 2.22 16.66
CA ARG A 189 -10.81 0.77 16.90
C ARG A 189 -12.22 0.36 17.22
N TYR A 190 -12.62 -0.82 16.77
CA TYR A 190 -13.88 -1.44 17.13
C TYR A 190 -13.79 -2.97 17.01
N VAL A 191 -14.70 -3.66 17.68
CA VAL A 191 -14.82 -5.12 17.67
C VAL A 191 -15.85 -5.54 16.64
N THR A 192 -15.66 -6.69 16.00
CA THR A 192 -16.68 -7.33 15.17
C THR A 192 -17.18 -8.61 15.81
N VAL A 193 -18.43 -8.95 15.53
CA VAL A 193 -19.08 -10.20 15.94
C VAL A 193 -19.71 -10.87 14.73
N PRO A 194 -19.85 -12.21 14.74
CA PRO A 194 -20.50 -12.92 13.65
C PRO A 194 -21.92 -12.37 13.39
N ARG A 195 -22.20 -12.12 12.13
CA ARG A 195 -23.53 -11.66 11.70
C ARG A 195 -24.52 -12.83 11.72
N PRO A 196 -25.75 -12.63 12.18
CA PRO A 196 -26.80 -13.64 12.05
C PRO A 196 -27.00 -14.03 10.57
N ARG A 197 -27.09 -15.35 10.30
CA ARG A 197 -27.15 -15.90 8.92
C ARG A 197 -28.27 -15.33 8.06
N ASP A 198 -29.38 -14.90 8.68
CA ASP A 198 -30.54 -14.36 7.96
C ASP A 198 -30.41 -12.88 7.56
N SER A 199 -29.34 -12.22 7.97
CA SER A 199 -29.12 -10.79 7.73
C SER A 199 -28.11 -10.49 6.62
N ALA A 200 -27.60 -11.49 5.92
CA ALA A 200 -26.60 -11.33 4.86
C ALA A 200 -27.19 -10.58 3.64
N ARG A 201 -27.15 -9.26 3.67
CA ARG A 201 -27.30 -8.42 2.50
C ARG A 201 -25.90 -8.24 1.91
N MET A 202 -25.61 -8.91 0.80
CA MET A 202 -24.48 -8.52 -0.03
C MET A 202 -24.79 -7.15 -0.65
N MET A 203 -24.42 -6.10 0.05
CA MET A 203 -24.45 -4.75 -0.52
C MET A 203 -23.17 -4.57 -1.32
N ARG A 204 -23.32 -4.15 -2.59
CA ARG A 204 -22.18 -3.76 -3.40
C ARG A 204 -21.52 -2.55 -2.74
N ALA A 205 -20.22 -2.65 -2.48
CA ALA A 205 -19.45 -1.53 -1.97
C ALA A 205 -19.68 -0.28 -2.85
N PRO A 206 -19.98 0.89 -2.26
CA PRO A 206 -20.10 2.10 -3.03
C PRO A 206 -18.76 2.38 -3.73
N SER A 207 -18.84 2.75 -5.02
CA SER A 207 -17.65 3.17 -5.77
C SER A 207 -17.16 4.48 -5.17
N ARG A 208 -16.05 4.45 -4.47
CA ARG A 208 -15.37 5.67 -4.00
C ARG A 208 -14.43 6.16 -5.08
N PRO A 209 -14.44 7.46 -5.39
CA PRO A 209 -13.43 8.01 -6.28
C PRO A 209 -12.05 7.82 -5.63
N PRO A 210 -11.02 7.50 -6.44
CA PRO A 210 -9.67 7.32 -5.92
C PRO A 210 -9.20 8.59 -5.22
N TRP A 211 -8.40 8.43 -4.15
CA TRP A 211 -7.84 9.55 -3.39
C TRP A 211 -6.60 10.17 -4.05
N TYR A 212 -6.16 9.62 -5.19
CA TYR A 212 -5.06 10.15 -6.01
C TYR A 212 -5.36 9.98 -7.51
N THR A 213 -4.65 10.73 -8.33
CA THR A 213 -4.70 10.60 -9.79
C THR A 213 -3.67 9.56 -10.24
N ARG A 214 -4.11 8.54 -10.96
CA ARG A 214 -3.20 7.55 -11.56
C ARG A 214 -2.33 8.21 -12.61
N VAL A 215 -1.01 8.01 -12.50
CA VAL A 215 -0.03 8.85 -13.23
C VAL A 215 0.69 8.14 -14.36
N TRP A 216 0.40 6.88 -14.56
CA TRP A 216 1.05 6.09 -15.60
C TRP A 216 0.13 5.78 -16.80
N LEU A 217 -1.11 6.28 -16.77
CA LEU A 217 -2.08 6.19 -17.87
C LEU A 217 -1.78 7.23 -18.95
#